data_4c6d9500e003d773d9bf5ddeb8bcaf7f
#
_entry.id   4c6d9500e003d773d9bf5ddeb8bcaf7f
#
_cell.length_a   1.000
_cell.length_b   1.000
_cell.length_c   1.000
_cell.angle_alpha   90.00
_cell.angle_beta   90.00
_cell.angle_gamma   90.00
#
_symmetry.space_group_name_H-M   'P 1'
#
loop_
_entity.id
_entity.type
_entity.pdbx_description
1 polymer ?
#
loop_
_entity_poly.entity_id
_entity_poly.type
_entity_poly.pdbx_seq_one_letter_code
_entity_poly.pdbx_strand_id
1 'polypeptide(L)'
;MIFPVFMGIVVTLFFLLPVKCRPALLFLSSYVFCGWIDMRGLAVLILISIFTWRAGIRLERLRDKMRGENAERGRGKTRQVRGFVIFAVGFLVIVLCVYKYGAWLLNLVFNGNPVSCGGWQAPQRIAASLAMPVGLSFYMFQAIGYLADIYKGKSGAEKNFIYLGCYLAFFPKLVSGPILREQDFLPQLKRLTQVRFGDRGRLSTAFTYMLWGYFMKMVVADRLAVTVNQIFAAPETFDSFWLLLGAFFYTMQIYCDFAGYSYIAIGCGKIFGLDLAQNFKAPYCAVSITEFWRRWHVSLSSWLRDYLYIPLGGNRKGIARKCINTVIVFLVCGMWHGAGIHFAVWGLLHGIYSVIDALVRKAGWKIRGGRLLTFVEVVFAWIFFRAQSLREALSYVGGIFTAGIHPEKWRETAEAVQIGGVEALVIVCGIAVVLSIDELCNARKLNMPVLVQKKENAVRYLIFYLLVIAIFIFGMYGPGYHAEQFIYMQF
;
A
#
# COMPACT_ATOMS: atom_id res chain seq x y z
N MET A 1 -13.65 -12.05 -10.99
CA MET A 1 -13.53 -13.53 -11.08
C MET A 1 -12.21 -14.06 -11.65
N ILE A 2 -11.43 -13.28 -12.39
CA ILE A 2 -10.19 -13.74 -13.08
C ILE A 2 -9.06 -14.15 -12.13
N PHE A 3 -8.82 -13.38 -11.05
CA PHE A 3 -7.70 -13.65 -10.13
C PHE A 3 -7.77 -15.02 -9.43
N PRO A 4 -8.91 -15.50 -8.89
CA PRO A 4 -9.00 -16.82 -8.28
C PRO A 4 -8.72 -17.96 -9.29
N VAL A 5 -9.17 -17.82 -10.53
CA VAL A 5 -8.90 -18.81 -11.60
C VAL A 5 -7.41 -18.83 -11.95
N PHE A 6 -6.81 -17.66 -12.17
CA PHE A 6 -5.38 -17.52 -12.41
C PHE A 6 -4.55 -18.12 -11.26
N MET A 7 -4.91 -17.80 -10.02
CA MET A 7 -4.27 -18.33 -8.83
C MET A 7 -4.39 -19.86 -8.76
N GLY A 8 -5.56 -20.41 -9.05
CA GLY A 8 -5.79 -21.87 -9.11
C GLY A 8 -4.89 -22.56 -10.12
N ILE A 9 -4.76 -22.00 -11.33
CA ILE A 9 -3.86 -22.52 -12.37
C ILE A 9 -2.41 -22.50 -11.89
N VAL A 10 -1.94 -21.37 -11.37
CA VAL A 10 -0.54 -21.22 -10.91
C VAL A 10 -0.25 -22.16 -9.74
N VAL A 11 -1.17 -22.33 -8.78
CA VAL A 11 -1.03 -23.27 -7.65
C VAL A 11 -0.94 -24.72 -8.16
N THR A 12 -1.82 -25.10 -9.08
CA THR A 12 -1.81 -26.44 -9.67
C THR A 12 -0.48 -26.71 -10.36
N LEU A 13 -0.02 -25.81 -11.21
CA LEU A 13 1.27 -25.95 -11.90
C LEU A 13 2.45 -25.97 -10.92
N PHE A 14 2.40 -25.16 -9.84
CA PHE A 14 3.46 -25.11 -8.83
C PHE A 14 3.70 -26.46 -8.14
N PHE A 15 2.65 -27.25 -7.93
CA PHE A 15 2.78 -28.55 -7.29
C PHE A 15 2.96 -29.70 -8.27
N LEU A 16 2.51 -29.56 -9.52
CA LEU A 16 2.71 -30.56 -10.57
C LEU A 16 4.10 -30.52 -11.21
N LEU A 17 4.66 -29.33 -11.38
CA LEU A 17 5.97 -29.16 -12.01
C LEU A 17 7.11 -29.59 -11.09
N PRO A 18 8.26 -30.03 -11.68
CA PRO A 18 9.46 -30.30 -10.91
C PRO A 18 9.85 -29.12 -10.02
N VAL A 19 10.28 -29.40 -8.79
CA VAL A 19 10.57 -28.38 -7.77
C VAL A 19 11.59 -27.33 -8.22
N LYS A 20 12.51 -27.69 -9.12
CA LYS A 20 13.50 -26.77 -9.71
C LYS A 20 12.87 -25.70 -10.61
N CYS A 21 11.68 -25.97 -11.17
CA CYS A 21 10.96 -25.06 -12.07
C CYS A 21 10.12 -24.02 -11.30
N ARG A 22 9.87 -24.20 -10.00
CA ARG A 22 8.98 -23.35 -9.20
C ARG A 22 9.37 -21.86 -9.22
N PRO A 23 10.64 -21.47 -9.05
CA PRO A 23 11.01 -20.04 -9.14
C PRO A 23 10.74 -19.45 -10.53
N ALA A 24 11.01 -20.20 -11.59
CA ALA A 24 10.73 -19.77 -12.97
C ALA A 24 9.23 -19.67 -13.24
N LEU A 25 8.41 -20.59 -12.71
CA LEU A 25 6.96 -20.50 -12.78
C LEU A 25 6.45 -19.23 -12.11
N LEU A 26 6.85 -18.95 -10.87
CA LEU A 26 6.42 -17.75 -10.14
C LEU A 26 6.88 -16.46 -10.84
N PHE A 27 8.10 -16.46 -11.39
CA PHE A 27 8.59 -15.35 -12.21
C PHE A 27 7.69 -15.16 -13.43
N LEU A 28 7.49 -16.20 -14.25
CA LEU A 28 6.69 -16.12 -15.47
C LEU A 28 5.24 -15.72 -15.18
N SER A 29 4.61 -16.36 -14.18
CA SER A 29 3.26 -16.03 -13.77
C SER A 29 3.11 -14.56 -13.33
N SER A 30 4.14 -14.00 -12.67
CA SER A 30 4.11 -12.60 -12.24
C SER A 30 4.16 -11.63 -13.43
N TYR A 31 4.96 -11.93 -14.44
CA TYR A 31 5.05 -11.10 -15.64
C TYR A 31 3.82 -11.27 -16.53
N VAL A 32 3.29 -12.48 -16.67
CA VAL A 32 2.01 -12.73 -17.36
C VAL A 32 0.86 -11.99 -16.68
N PHE A 33 0.79 -12.03 -15.33
CA PHE A 33 -0.22 -11.30 -14.57
C PHE A 33 -0.12 -9.78 -14.80
N CYS A 34 1.10 -9.23 -14.78
CA CYS A 34 1.31 -7.81 -15.09
C CYS A 34 0.85 -7.47 -16.51
N GLY A 35 1.25 -8.26 -17.51
CA GLY A 35 0.89 -8.03 -18.91
C GLY A 35 -0.60 -8.21 -19.20
N TRP A 36 -1.28 -9.08 -18.44
CA TRP A 36 -2.73 -9.23 -18.53
C TRP A 36 -3.48 -7.96 -18.10
N ILE A 37 -3.00 -7.29 -17.04
CA ILE A 37 -3.62 -6.07 -16.52
C ILE A 37 -3.18 -4.86 -17.36
N ASP A 38 -1.87 -4.78 -17.67
CA ASP A 38 -1.26 -3.63 -18.33
C ASP A 38 -0.05 -4.06 -19.17
N MET A 39 -0.24 -4.19 -20.46
CA MET A 39 0.83 -4.59 -21.39
C MET A 39 1.96 -3.55 -21.47
N ARG A 40 1.65 -2.25 -21.34
CA ARG A 40 2.67 -1.17 -21.30
C ARG A 40 3.45 -1.25 -20.00
N GLY A 41 2.76 -1.48 -18.90
CA GLY A 41 3.35 -1.69 -17.58
C GLY A 41 4.29 -2.90 -17.56
N LEU A 42 3.98 -3.97 -18.29
CA LEU A 42 4.88 -5.12 -18.45
C LEU A 42 6.22 -4.71 -19.08
N ALA A 43 6.21 -3.91 -20.13
CA ALA A 43 7.45 -3.45 -20.78
C ALA A 43 8.30 -2.63 -19.79
N VAL A 44 7.68 -1.71 -19.04
CA VAL A 44 8.36 -0.92 -18.01
C VAL A 44 8.93 -1.83 -16.91
N LEU A 45 8.15 -2.79 -16.42
CA LEU A 45 8.59 -3.75 -15.40
C LEU A 45 9.79 -4.56 -15.85
N ILE A 46 9.81 -5.05 -17.10
CA ILE A 46 10.93 -5.79 -17.69
C ILE A 46 12.18 -4.91 -17.73
N LEU A 47 12.07 -3.68 -18.24
CA LEU A 47 13.20 -2.74 -18.36
C LEU A 47 13.78 -2.39 -16.99
N ILE A 48 12.93 -2.09 -16.00
CA ILE A 48 13.36 -1.79 -14.64
C ILE A 48 13.99 -3.02 -13.97
N SER A 49 13.45 -4.23 -14.21
CA SER A 49 14.03 -5.46 -13.66
C SER A 49 15.42 -5.73 -14.22
N ILE A 50 15.61 -5.59 -15.54
CA ILE A 50 16.92 -5.74 -16.19
C ILE A 50 17.90 -4.66 -15.71
N PHE A 51 17.45 -3.40 -15.64
CA PHE A 51 18.26 -2.29 -15.15
C PHE A 51 18.72 -2.55 -13.71
N THR A 52 17.80 -2.87 -12.81
CA THR A 52 18.08 -3.12 -11.38
C THR A 52 19.04 -4.28 -11.19
N TRP A 53 18.83 -5.36 -11.95
CA TRP A 53 19.71 -6.53 -11.93
C TRP A 53 21.16 -6.18 -12.34
N ARG A 54 21.33 -5.53 -13.49
CA ARG A 54 22.64 -5.12 -13.99
C ARG A 54 23.31 -4.09 -13.08
N ALA A 55 22.53 -3.12 -12.61
CA ALA A 55 23.02 -2.10 -11.68
C ALA A 55 23.50 -2.71 -10.36
N GLY A 56 22.75 -3.68 -9.80
CA GLY A 56 23.11 -4.40 -8.60
C GLY A 56 24.46 -5.13 -8.74
N ILE A 57 24.61 -5.92 -9.80
CA ILE A 57 25.86 -6.66 -10.09
C ILE A 57 27.05 -5.70 -10.26
N ARG A 58 26.86 -4.60 -11.00
CA ARG A 58 27.90 -3.59 -11.20
C ARG A 58 28.28 -2.90 -9.90
N LEU A 59 27.30 -2.55 -9.09
CA LEU A 59 27.49 -1.89 -7.80
C LEU A 59 28.27 -2.78 -6.82
N GLU A 60 27.94 -4.07 -6.75
CA GLU A 60 28.69 -5.05 -5.95
C GLU A 60 30.16 -5.13 -6.40
N ARG A 61 30.41 -5.28 -7.70
CA ARG A 61 31.77 -5.34 -8.27
C ARG A 61 32.58 -4.09 -7.94
N LEU A 62 31.96 -2.90 -8.05
CA LEU A 62 32.61 -1.63 -7.70
C LEU A 62 32.96 -1.56 -6.21
N ARG A 63 32.03 -2.01 -5.36
CA ARG A 63 32.22 -2.06 -3.91
C ARG A 63 33.31 -3.03 -3.51
N ASP A 64 33.34 -4.24 -4.10
CA ASP A 64 34.34 -5.27 -3.77
C ASP A 64 35.74 -4.87 -4.22
N LYS A 65 35.90 -4.20 -5.38
CA LYS A 65 37.14 -3.57 -5.81
C LYS A 65 37.65 -2.51 -4.84
N MET A 66 36.74 -1.80 -4.14
CA MET A 66 37.10 -0.81 -3.13
C MET A 66 37.66 -1.45 -1.85
N ARG A 67 37.16 -2.64 -1.48
CA ARG A 67 37.56 -3.35 -0.26
C ARG A 67 38.96 -4.00 -0.35
N GLY A 68 39.42 -4.29 -1.57
CA GLY A 68 40.70 -5.01 -1.82
C GLY A 68 41.94 -4.13 -1.94
N GLU A 69 41.88 -2.79 -1.78
CA GLU A 69 43.00 -1.89 -2.04
C GLU A 69 43.32 -0.95 -0.88
N ASN A 70 44.63 -0.55 -0.81
CA ASN A 70 45.21 0.34 0.22
C ASN A 70 44.52 1.74 0.24
N ALA A 71 44.49 2.36 1.44
CA ALA A 71 43.73 3.57 1.79
C ALA A 71 43.93 4.80 0.88
N GLU A 72 45.06 4.97 0.21
CA GLU A 72 45.31 6.15 -0.64
C GLU A 72 44.58 6.11 -1.98
N ARG A 73 44.42 4.94 -2.60
CA ARG A 73 43.56 4.76 -3.79
C ARG A 73 42.07 4.68 -3.47
N GLY A 74 41.71 4.54 -2.19
CA GLY A 74 40.34 4.34 -1.72
C GLY A 74 39.42 5.53 -1.91
N ARG A 75 39.92 6.80 -1.85
CA ARG A 75 39.07 8.00 -1.98
C ARG A 75 38.43 8.15 -3.36
N GLY A 76 39.17 7.92 -4.44
CA GLY A 76 38.62 7.98 -5.81
C GLY A 76 37.56 6.92 -6.08
N LYS A 77 37.77 5.69 -5.60
CA LYS A 77 36.83 4.59 -5.77
C LYS A 77 35.58 4.72 -4.91
N THR A 78 35.72 5.26 -3.69
CA THR A 78 34.53 5.63 -2.87
C THR A 78 33.65 6.63 -3.60
N ARG A 79 34.24 7.59 -4.31
CA ARG A 79 33.50 8.56 -5.15
C ARG A 79 32.83 7.89 -6.34
N GLN A 80 33.48 6.90 -6.99
CA GLN A 80 32.88 6.13 -8.09
C GLN A 80 31.68 5.30 -7.64
N VAL A 81 31.77 4.55 -6.53
CA VAL A 81 30.68 3.75 -5.98
C VAL A 81 29.50 4.65 -5.61
N ARG A 82 29.79 5.77 -4.93
CA ARG A 82 28.78 6.77 -4.56
C ARG A 82 28.14 7.43 -5.80
N GLY A 83 28.93 7.80 -6.80
CA GLY A 83 28.42 8.36 -8.05
C GLY A 83 27.51 7.39 -8.79
N PHE A 84 27.92 6.11 -8.86
CA PHE A 84 27.12 5.10 -9.52
C PHE A 84 25.79 4.82 -8.82
N VAL A 85 25.75 4.71 -7.48
CA VAL A 85 24.49 4.50 -6.76
C VAL A 85 23.57 5.71 -6.87
N ILE A 86 24.11 6.94 -6.82
CA ILE A 86 23.33 8.16 -7.03
C ILE A 86 22.72 8.17 -8.44
N PHE A 87 23.49 7.82 -9.47
CA PHE A 87 23.01 7.70 -10.84
C PHE A 87 21.89 6.64 -10.94
N ALA A 88 22.11 5.43 -10.42
CA ALA A 88 21.15 4.34 -10.54
C ALA A 88 19.85 4.60 -9.78
N VAL A 89 19.94 5.11 -8.55
CA VAL A 89 18.76 5.50 -7.76
C VAL A 89 18.08 6.74 -8.38
N GLY A 90 18.85 7.73 -8.81
CA GLY A 90 18.34 8.93 -9.48
C GLY A 90 17.56 8.59 -10.75
N PHE A 91 18.05 7.65 -11.58
CA PHE A 91 17.34 7.15 -12.74
C PHE A 91 15.98 6.54 -12.38
N LEU A 92 15.93 5.65 -11.36
CA LEU A 92 14.68 5.05 -10.89
C LEU A 92 13.69 6.12 -10.37
N VAL A 93 14.18 7.11 -9.61
CA VAL A 93 13.37 8.22 -9.12
C VAL A 93 12.83 9.07 -10.26
N ILE A 94 13.66 9.40 -11.27
CA ILE A 94 13.24 10.16 -12.44
C ILE A 94 12.14 9.41 -13.21
N VAL A 95 12.32 8.12 -13.46
CA VAL A 95 11.28 7.30 -14.12
C VAL A 95 9.98 7.33 -13.33
N LEU A 96 10.04 7.16 -12.00
CA LEU A 96 8.86 7.25 -11.15
C LEU A 96 8.20 8.64 -11.23
N CYS A 97 8.98 9.72 -11.19
CA CYS A 97 8.48 11.09 -11.30
C CYS A 97 7.83 11.36 -12.66
N VAL A 98 8.42 10.88 -13.75
CA VAL A 98 7.86 11.05 -15.09
C VAL A 98 6.48 10.43 -15.22
N TYR A 99 6.31 9.19 -14.79
CA TYR A 99 5.00 8.53 -14.83
C TYR A 99 4.01 9.13 -13.83
N LYS A 100 4.46 9.54 -12.66
CA LYS A 100 3.56 10.04 -11.61
C LYS A 100 3.13 11.49 -11.82
N TYR A 101 4.04 12.33 -12.27
CA TYR A 101 3.81 13.78 -12.37
C TYR A 101 3.76 14.29 -13.80
N GLY A 102 4.21 13.48 -14.78
CA GLY A 102 4.34 13.94 -16.17
C GLY A 102 3.02 14.37 -16.78
N ALA A 103 1.95 13.59 -16.62
CA ALA A 103 0.62 13.96 -17.12
C ALA A 103 0.08 15.23 -16.42
N TRP A 104 0.26 15.33 -15.09
CA TRP A 104 -0.16 16.51 -14.31
C TRP A 104 0.61 17.77 -14.72
N LEU A 105 1.92 17.68 -14.91
CA LEU A 105 2.75 18.80 -15.36
C LEU A 105 2.37 19.25 -16.78
N LEU A 106 2.14 18.30 -17.69
CA LEU A 106 1.67 18.62 -19.03
C LEU A 106 0.33 19.36 -19.01
N ASN A 107 -0.62 18.87 -18.23
CA ASN A 107 -1.92 19.53 -18.06
C ASN A 107 -1.78 20.95 -17.47
N LEU A 108 -0.86 21.15 -16.52
CA LEU A 108 -0.60 22.45 -15.91
C LEU A 108 0.01 23.44 -16.94
N VAL A 109 1.01 22.98 -17.71
CA VAL A 109 1.70 23.84 -18.71
C VAL A 109 0.79 24.22 -19.86
N PHE A 110 -0.06 23.32 -20.31
CA PHE A 110 -0.96 23.55 -21.45
C PHE A 110 -2.35 24.05 -21.02
N ASN A 111 -2.56 24.44 -19.75
CA ASN A 111 -3.79 25.05 -19.20
C ASN A 111 -5.09 24.29 -19.50
N GLY A 112 -5.01 22.97 -19.71
CA GLY A 112 -6.18 22.16 -20.06
C GLY A 112 -6.79 22.50 -21.46
N ASN A 113 -6.32 23.54 -22.14
CA ASN A 113 -6.75 23.84 -23.48
C ASN A 113 -6.11 22.87 -24.47
N PRO A 114 -6.91 22.19 -25.30
CA PRO A 114 -6.35 21.53 -26.47
C PRO A 114 -5.65 22.63 -27.27
N VAL A 115 -4.32 22.60 -27.31
CA VAL A 115 -3.59 23.52 -28.22
C VAL A 115 -4.02 23.14 -29.61
N SER A 116 -4.94 23.93 -30.16
CA SER A 116 -5.36 23.90 -31.55
C SER A 116 -4.28 24.59 -32.42
N CYS A 117 -3.05 24.07 -32.29
CA CYS A 117 -2.00 24.38 -33.25
C CYS A 117 -2.04 23.28 -34.32
N GLY A 118 -2.84 23.49 -35.35
CA GLY A 118 -2.71 22.74 -36.62
C GLY A 118 -2.85 21.21 -36.48
N GLY A 119 -3.90 20.70 -35.83
CA GLY A 119 -4.18 19.23 -35.78
C GLY A 119 -3.28 18.40 -34.88
N TRP A 120 -2.39 18.96 -34.08
CA TRP A 120 -1.50 18.24 -33.18
C TRP A 120 -2.18 17.94 -31.83
N GLN A 121 -2.75 16.73 -31.68
CA GLN A 121 -3.23 16.17 -30.42
C GLN A 121 -2.07 15.60 -29.55
N ALA A 122 -0.83 16.04 -29.79
CA ALA A 122 0.36 15.47 -29.16
C ALA A 122 0.37 15.53 -27.64
N PRO A 123 0.02 16.66 -26.96
CA PRO A 123 0.08 16.71 -25.50
C PRO A 123 -0.89 15.73 -24.83
N GLN A 124 -2.11 15.59 -25.34
CA GLN A 124 -3.12 14.65 -24.81
C GLN A 124 -2.71 13.18 -25.01
N ARG A 125 -2.15 12.85 -26.19
CA ARG A 125 -1.61 11.51 -26.47
C ARG A 125 -0.41 11.19 -25.60
N ILE A 126 0.49 12.16 -25.37
CA ILE A 126 1.64 11.99 -24.46
C ILE A 126 1.14 11.83 -23.01
N ALA A 127 0.20 12.65 -22.54
CA ALA A 127 -0.39 12.52 -21.21
C ALA A 127 -1.05 11.15 -21.01
N ALA A 128 -1.79 10.67 -22.00
CA ALA A 128 -2.39 9.32 -21.97
C ALA A 128 -1.34 8.19 -22.00
N SER A 129 -0.18 8.41 -22.68
CA SER A 129 0.92 7.45 -22.67
C SER A 129 1.67 7.39 -21.34
N LEU A 130 1.55 8.45 -20.51
CA LEU A 130 2.13 8.55 -19.18
C LEU A 130 1.19 8.02 -18.07
N ALA A 131 0.10 7.32 -18.43
CA ALA A 131 -0.71 6.60 -17.45
C ALA A 131 0.19 5.69 -16.62
N MET A 132 0.01 5.75 -15.29
CA MET A 132 0.90 5.08 -14.35
C MET A 132 0.84 3.55 -14.51
N PRO A 133 1.96 2.87 -14.80
CA PRO A 133 2.00 1.41 -14.88
C PRO A 133 1.62 0.74 -13.56
N VAL A 134 0.88 -0.37 -13.65
CA VAL A 134 0.43 -1.12 -12.48
C VAL A 134 1.60 -1.51 -11.58
N GLY A 135 1.50 -1.14 -10.29
CA GLY A 135 2.47 -1.46 -9.26
C GLY A 135 3.80 -0.70 -9.33
N LEU A 136 3.96 0.26 -10.28
CA LEU A 136 5.22 0.98 -10.50
C LEU A 136 5.81 1.53 -9.20
N SER A 137 5.04 2.23 -8.40
CA SER A 137 5.50 2.83 -7.14
C SER A 137 6.07 1.78 -6.18
N PHE A 138 5.45 0.60 -6.10
CA PHE A 138 5.85 -0.45 -5.17
C PHE A 138 7.13 -1.15 -5.60
N TYR A 139 7.24 -1.59 -6.85
CA TYR A 139 8.46 -2.25 -7.29
C TYR A 139 9.64 -1.27 -7.46
N MET A 140 9.39 0.03 -7.70
CA MET A 140 10.45 1.05 -7.67
C MET A 140 11.06 1.19 -6.27
N PHE A 141 10.25 1.22 -5.21
CA PHE A 141 10.76 1.24 -3.84
C PHE A 141 11.59 -0.01 -3.52
N GLN A 142 11.17 -1.18 -4.02
CA GLN A 142 11.95 -2.40 -3.86
C GLN A 142 13.29 -2.33 -4.61
N ALA A 143 13.30 -1.83 -5.86
CA ALA A 143 14.51 -1.65 -6.66
C ALA A 143 15.48 -0.68 -6.00
N ILE A 144 14.99 0.48 -5.53
CA ILE A 144 15.78 1.48 -4.82
C ILE A 144 16.35 0.91 -3.52
N GLY A 145 15.50 0.22 -2.72
CA GLY A 145 15.92 -0.43 -1.48
C GLY A 145 17.01 -1.47 -1.71
N TYR A 146 16.86 -2.32 -2.71
CA TYR A 146 17.84 -3.32 -3.11
C TYR A 146 19.22 -2.70 -3.46
N LEU A 147 19.23 -1.67 -4.30
CA LEU A 147 20.48 -0.99 -4.66
C LEU A 147 21.11 -0.28 -3.45
N ALA A 148 20.29 0.34 -2.59
CA ALA A 148 20.77 0.98 -1.37
C ALA A 148 21.35 -0.01 -0.36
N ASP A 149 20.78 -1.22 -0.23
CA ASP A 149 21.29 -2.24 0.69
C ASP A 149 22.57 -2.89 0.17
N ILE A 150 22.73 -3.08 -1.15
CA ILE A 150 24.02 -3.46 -1.75
C ILE A 150 25.08 -2.38 -1.47
N TYR A 151 24.74 -1.09 -1.69
CA TYR A 151 25.66 0.01 -1.42
C TYR A 151 26.11 0.06 0.04
N LYS A 152 25.19 -0.12 0.98
CA LYS A 152 25.47 -0.17 2.43
C LYS A 152 26.18 -1.45 2.87
N GLY A 153 26.36 -2.43 1.99
CA GLY A 153 26.98 -3.72 2.30
C GLY A 153 26.13 -4.64 3.16
N LYS A 154 24.84 -4.40 3.22
CA LYS A 154 23.87 -5.24 3.96
C LYS A 154 23.54 -6.53 3.22
N SER A 155 23.57 -6.50 1.90
CA SER A 155 23.35 -7.64 1.02
C SER A 155 24.35 -7.68 -0.14
N GLY A 156 24.43 -8.84 -0.80
CA GLY A 156 25.09 -9.01 -2.09
C GLY A 156 24.11 -8.87 -3.25
N ALA A 157 24.62 -8.69 -4.47
CA ALA A 157 23.79 -8.67 -5.65
C ALA A 157 23.29 -10.07 -6.02
N GLU A 158 21.98 -10.18 -6.28
CA GLU A 158 21.42 -11.42 -6.84
C GLU A 158 21.86 -11.60 -8.29
N LYS A 159 22.53 -12.71 -8.57
CA LYS A 159 23.12 -13.00 -9.88
C LYS A 159 22.12 -13.63 -10.83
N ASN A 160 21.10 -14.28 -10.30
CA ASN A 160 20.05 -14.91 -11.09
C ASN A 160 18.90 -13.92 -11.35
N PHE A 161 18.71 -13.57 -12.62
CA PHE A 161 17.65 -12.66 -13.06
C PHE A 161 16.25 -13.12 -12.68
N ILE A 162 15.97 -14.43 -12.73
CA ILE A 162 14.66 -15.01 -12.38
C ILE A 162 14.32 -14.71 -10.92
N TYR A 163 15.27 -14.85 -10.00
CA TYR A 163 15.05 -14.56 -8.58
C TYR A 163 14.80 -13.07 -8.34
N LEU A 164 15.61 -12.19 -8.93
CA LEU A 164 15.41 -10.76 -8.78
C LEU A 164 14.11 -10.29 -9.44
N GLY A 165 13.81 -10.76 -10.63
CA GLY A 165 12.57 -10.45 -11.34
C GLY A 165 11.33 -10.93 -10.55
N CYS A 166 11.38 -12.13 -9.98
CA CYS A 166 10.31 -12.61 -9.09
C CYS A 166 10.20 -11.74 -7.83
N TYR A 167 11.30 -11.32 -7.21
CA TYR A 167 11.28 -10.41 -6.07
C TYR A 167 10.60 -9.08 -6.40
N LEU A 168 10.88 -8.47 -7.54
CA LEU A 168 10.29 -7.20 -7.95
C LEU A 168 8.80 -7.37 -8.31
N ALA A 169 8.46 -8.41 -9.05
CA ALA A 169 7.17 -8.58 -9.73
C ALA A 169 6.21 -9.58 -9.09
N PHE A 170 6.53 -10.23 -7.96
CA PHE A 170 5.71 -11.30 -7.38
C PHE A 170 4.21 -10.95 -7.37
N PHE A 171 3.43 -11.64 -8.20
CA PHE A 171 2.09 -11.23 -8.61
C PHE A 171 1.10 -10.97 -7.46
N PRO A 172 1.11 -11.72 -6.32
CA PRO A 172 0.16 -11.45 -5.26
C PRO A 172 0.33 -10.08 -4.60
N LYS A 173 1.56 -9.51 -4.66
CA LYS A 173 1.87 -8.21 -4.04
C LYS A 173 2.08 -7.09 -5.07
N LEU A 174 2.04 -7.40 -6.38
CA LEU A 174 2.49 -6.48 -7.42
C LEU A 174 1.74 -5.16 -7.43
N VAL A 175 0.44 -5.19 -7.26
CA VAL A 175 -0.45 -4.02 -7.40
C VAL A 175 -0.26 -3.03 -6.24
N SER A 176 -0.51 -3.47 -5.00
CA SER A 176 -0.42 -2.64 -3.78
C SER A 176 -0.06 -3.46 -2.54
N GLY A 177 0.66 -4.57 -2.71
CA GLY A 177 1.06 -5.44 -1.61
C GLY A 177 2.20 -4.88 -0.76
N PRO A 178 2.63 -5.62 0.27
CA PRO A 178 3.72 -5.18 1.11
C PRO A 178 5.02 -4.94 0.33
N ILE A 179 5.70 -3.83 0.63
CA ILE A 179 7.03 -3.53 0.07
C ILE A 179 8.03 -4.46 0.74
N LEU A 180 8.48 -5.47 0.00
CA LEU A 180 9.37 -6.50 0.52
C LEU A 180 10.83 -6.03 0.55
N ARG A 181 11.62 -6.64 1.46
CA ARG A 181 13.07 -6.56 1.45
C ARG A 181 13.64 -7.81 0.78
N GLU A 182 14.69 -7.63 -0.02
CA GLU A 182 15.35 -8.76 -0.68
C GLU A 182 15.95 -9.74 0.33
N GLN A 183 16.44 -9.24 1.47
CA GLN A 183 17.02 -10.04 2.55
C GLN A 183 16.01 -11.02 3.16
N ASP A 184 14.72 -10.65 3.15
CA ASP A 184 13.65 -11.50 3.70
C ASP A 184 13.07 -12.42 2.62
N PHE A 185 12.96 -11.97 1.37
CA PHE A 185 12.25 -12.68 0.32
C PHE A 185 13.13 -13.65 -0.50
N LEU A 186 14.32 -13.21 -0.94
CA LEU A 186 15.17 -14.04 -1.79
C LEU A 186 15.61 -15.36 -1.14
N PRO A 187 15.96 -15.41 0.17
CA PRO A 187 16.27 -16.68 0.82
C PRO A 187 15.11 -17.67 0.83
N GLN A 188 13.87 -17.19 0.98
CA GLN A 188 12.67 -18.03 0.93
C GLN A 188 12.43 -18.56 -0.49
N LEU A 189 12.60 -17.71 -1.50
CA LEU A 189 12.47 -18.10 -2.90
C LEU A 189 13.47 -19.22 -3.30
N LYS A 190 14.67 -19.18 -2.72
CA LYS A 190 15.70 -20.23 -2.91
C LYS A 190 15.35 -21.56 -2.21
N ARG A 191 14.45 -21.52 -1.22
CA ARG A 191 14.00 -22.71 -0.45
C ARG A 191 12.67 -23.28 -0.91
N LEU A 192 12.12 -22.88 -2.06
CA LEU A 192 10.84 -23.39 -2.59
C LEU A 192 10.81 -24.89 -2.82
N THR A 193 11.97 -25.53 -2.94
CA THR A 193 12.10 -26.99 -3.06
C THR A 193 11.60 -27.73 -1.82
N GLN A 194 11.56 -27.07 -0.65
CA GLN A 194 11.12 -27.65 0.63
C GLN A 194 9.61 -27.59 0.83
N VAL A 195 8.88 -26.85 -0.04
CA VAL A 195 7.43 -26.65 0.07
C VAL A 195 6.68 -27.91 -0.39
N ARG A 196 5.88 -28.50 0.52
CA ARG A 196 5.10 -29.73 0.26
C ARG A 196 3.61 -29.39 0.09
N PHE A 197 2.92 -30.11 -0.81
CA PHE A 197 1.47 -29.94 -1.03
C PHE A 197 0.63 -30.26 0.22
N GLY A 198 0.96 -31.30 0.95
CA GLY A 198 0.18 -31.82 2.09
C GLY A 198 0.34 -31.06 3.42
N ASP A 199 0.99 -29.90 3.46
CA ASP A 199 1.13 -29.12 4.68
C ASP A 199 -0.18 -28.40 5.05
N ARG A 200 -1.03 -29.14 5.81
CA ARG A 200 -2.36 -28.67 6.24
C ARG A 200 -2.28 -27.41 7.09
N GLY A 201 -1.27 -27.25 7.94
CA GLY A 201 -1.09 -26.09 8.80
C GLY A 201 -0.85 -24.82 8.00
N ARG A 202 0.03 -24.89 7.01
CA ARG A 202 0.34 -23.80 6.09
C ARG A 202 -0.86 -23.42 5.23
N LEU A 203 -1.55 -24.40 4.63
CA LEU A 203 -2.73 -24.16 3.81
C LEU A 203 -3.87 -23.55 4.64
N SER A 204 -4.16 -24.10 5.82
CA SER A 204 -5.16 -23.54 6.75
C SER A 204 -4.84 -22.08 7.10
N THR A 205 -3.58 -21.78 7.38
CA THR A 205 -3.14 -20.40 7.65
C THR A 205 -3.33 -19.50 6.42
N ALA A 206 -2.94 -19.98 5.23
CA ALA A 206 -3.09 -19.25 3.98
C ALA A 206 -4.56 -18.90 3.71
N PHE A 207 -5.46 -19.87 3.82
CA PHE A 207 -6.90 -19.66 3.63
C PHE A 207 -7.49 -18.72 4.66
N THR A 208 -7.06 -18.78 5.92
CA THR A 208 -7.51 -17.81 6.93
C THR A 208 -7.15 -16.38 6.55
N TYR A 209 -5.91 -16.15 6.07
CA TYR A 209 -5.49 -14.84 5.58
C TYR A 209 -6.35 -14.37 4.40
N MET A 210 -6.57 -15.24 3.42
CA MET A 210 -7.37 -14.90 2.23
C MET A 210 -8.84 -14.62 2.58
N LEU A 211 -9.49 -15.48 3.36
CA LEU A 211 -10.89 -15.30 3.75
C LEU A 211 -11.09 -14.01 4.56
N TRP A 212 -10.20 -13.72 5.52
CA TRP A 212 -10.27 -12.46 6.26
C TRP A 212 -10.07 -11.26 5.34
N GLY A 213 -9.13 -11.34 4.41
CA GLY A 213 -8.90 -10.29 3.43
C GLY A 213 -10.10 -10.06 2.49
N TYR A 214 -10.72 -11.14 2.00
CA TYR A 214 -11.94 -11.04 1.18
C TYR A 214 -13.13 -10.49 1.97
N PHE A 215 -13.30 -10.89 3.24
CA PHE A 215 -14.33 -10.31 4.10
C PHE A 215 -14.14 -8.79 4.24
N MET A 216 -12.94 -8.33 4.57
CA MET A 216 -12.65 -6.90 4.69
C MET A 216 -12.90 -6.15 3.37
N LYS A 217 -12.50 -6.71 2.22
CA LYS A 217 -12.68 -6.08 0.90
C LYS A 217 -14.12 -6.11 0.46
N MET A 218 -14.71 -7.31 0.33
CA MET A 218 -15.99 -7.49 -0.38
C MET A 218 -17.21 -7.18 0.48
N VAL A 219 -17.15 -7.44 1.80
CA VAL A 219 -18.28 -7.22 2.70
C VAL A 219 -18.27 -5.81 3.28
N VAL A 220 -17.08 -5.26 3.59
CA VAL A 220 -16.97 -3.97 4.27
C VAL A 220 -16.55 -2.87 3.30
N ALA A 221 -15.36 -2.94 2.70
CA ALA A 221 -14.80 -1.83 1.93
C ALA A 221 -15.62 -1.50 0.68
N ASP A 222 -15.98 -2.49 -0.14
CA ASP A 222 -16.71 -2.27 -1.39
C ASP A 222 -18.13 -1.74 -1.13
N ARG A 223 -18.75 -2.18 -0.04
CA ARG A 223 -20.07 -1.68 0.37
C ARG A 223 -20.01 -0.23 0.83
N LEU A 224 -19.00 0.13 1.63
CA LEU A 224 -18.77 1.52 2.04
C LEU A 224 -18.44 2.43 0.86
N ALA A 225 -17.75 1.90 -0.16
CA ALA A 225 -17.36 2.66 -1.34
C ALA A 225 -18.56 3.30 -2.06
N VAL A 226 -19.70 2.62 -2.13
CA VAL A 226 -20.92 3.12 -2.79
C VAL A 226 -21.36 4.44 -2.16
N THR A 227 -21.54 4.46 -0.85
CA THR A 227 -21.97 5.66 -0.10
C THR A 227 -20.88 6.74 -0.09
N VAL A 228 -19.63 6.37 0.16
CA VAL A 228 -18.51 7.32 0.20
C VAL A 228 -18.34 8.03 -1.13
N ASN A 229 -18.43 7.31 -2.26
CA ASN A 229 -18.29 7.92 -3.58
C ASN A 229 -19.37 8.96 -3.83
N GLN A 230 -20.62 8.72 -3.41
CA GLN A 230 -21.72 9.68 -3.59
C GLN A 230 -21.53 10.94 -2.72
N ILE A 231 -21.17 10.77 -1.43
CA ILE A 231 -20.97 11.89 -0.51
C ILE A 231 -19.79 12.76 -0.95
N PHE A 232 -18.68 12.16 -1.39
CA PHE A 232 -17.50 12.91 -1.84
C PHE A 232 -17.64 13.49 -3.26
N ALA A 233 -18.60 13.00 -4.07
CA ALA A 233 -18.84 13.55 -5.41
C ALA A 233 -19.60 14.88 -5.38
N ALA A 234 -20.48 15.10 -4.39
CA ALA A 234 -21.31 16.29 -4.28
C ALA A 234 -21.50 16.70 -2.80
N PRO A 235 -20.41 17.04 -2.07
CA PRO A 235 -20.47 17.29 -0.62
C PRO A 235 -21.41 18.45 -0.24
N GLU A 236 -21.67 19.39 -1.15
CA GLU A 236 -22.57 20.52 -0.95
C GLU A 236 -24.04 20.13 -0.83
N THR A 237 -24.41 18.91 -1.21
CA THR A 237 -25.80 18.41 -1.12
C THR A 237 -26.10 17.72 0.22
N PHE A 238 -25.08 17.52 1.06
CA PHE A 238 -25.19 16.80 2.31
C PHE A 238 -25.08 17.72 3.53
N ASP A 239 -25.81 17.38 4.59
CA ASP A 239 -25.70 18.06 5.88
C ASP A 239 -24.44 17.62 6.66
N SER A 240 -24.16 18.31 7.78
CA SER A 240 -22.98 18.05 8.61
C SER A 240 -22.90 16.62 9.13
N PHE A 241 -24.05 15.96 9.40
CA PHE A 241 -24.08 14.57 9.87
C PHE A 241 -23.58 13.62 8.78
N TRP A 242 -24.09 13.75 7.55
CA TRP A 242 -23.69 12.90 6.43
C TRP A 242 -22.24 13.12 6.00
N LEU A 243 -21.73 14.35 6.09
CA LEU A 243 -20.32 14.63 5.84
C LEU A 243 -19.41 13.98 6.90
N LEU A 244 -19.77 14.06 8.19
CA LEU A 244 -19.02 13.36 9.25
C LEU A 244 -19.08 11.85 9.07
N LEU A 245 -20.25 11.31 8.75
CA LEU A 245 -20.43 9.88 8.49
C LEU A 245 -19.64 9.42 7.26
N GLY A 246 -19.62 10.22 6.19
CA GLY A 246 -18.82 9.96 4.98
C GLY A 246 -17.32 9.91 5.26
N ALA A 247 -16.80 10.84 6.07
CA ALA A 247 -15.40 10.84 6.50
C ALA A 247 -15.06 9.61 7.36
N PHE A 248 -15.95 9.22 8.28
CA PHE A 248 -15.82 7.99 9.06
C PHE A 248 -15.87 6.74 8.17
N PHE A 249 -16.82 6.68 7.25
CA PHE A 249 -16.96 5.56 6.32
C PHE A 249 -15.73 5.44 5.42
N TYR A 250 -15.20 6.54 4.90
CA TYR A 250 -13.96 6.50 4.13
C TYR A 250 -12.78 5.99 4.96
N THR A 251 -12.70 6.38 6.22
CA THR A 251 -11.67 5.90 7.15
C THR A 251 -11.72 4.37 7.31
N MET A 252 -12.93 3.80 7.42
CA MET A 252 -13.09 2.34 7.48
C MET A 252 -12.88 1.67 6.11
N GLN A 253 -13.34 2.31 5.04
CA GLN A 253 -13.17 1.83 3.66
C GLN A 253 -11.70 1.67 3.29
N ILE A 254 -10.87 2.73 3.43
CA ILE A 254 -9.46 2.70 3.06
C ILE A 254 -8.68 1.67 3.89
N TYR A 255 -9.04 1.49 5.16
CA TYR A 255 -8.44 0.47 5.99
C TYR A 255 -8.81 -0.93 5.52
N CYS A 256 -10.09 -1.21 5.36
CA CYS A 256 -10.56 -2.54 4.98
C CYS A 256 -10.14 -2.92 3.55
N ASP A 257 -10.11 -1.96 2.62
CA ASP A 257 -9.65 -2.16 1.25
C ASP A 257 -8.16 -2.55 1.22
N PHE A 258 -7.32 -1.74 1.83
CA PHE A 258 -5.88 -1.94 1.75
C PHE A 258 -5.36 -3.07 2.65
N ALA A 259 -5.91 -3.22 3.86
CA ALA A 259 -5.60 -4.35 4.72
C ALA A 259 -6.12 -5.66 4.12
N GLY A 260 -7.33 -5.64 3.53
CA GLY A 260 -7.91 -6.77 2.82
C GLY A 260 -7.00 -7.27 1.71
N TYR A 261 -6.55 -6.37 0.82
CA TYR A 261 -5.57 -6.72 -0.20
C TYR A 261 -4.28 -7.31 0.39
N SER A 262 -3.73 -6.65 1.43
CA SER A 262 -2.50 -7.12 2.07
C SER A 262 -2.65 -8.52 2.67
N TYR A 263 -3.79 -8.82 3.29
CA TYR A 263 -4.09 -10.16 3.83
C TYR A 263 -4.23 -11.19 2.72
N ILE A 264 -4.92 -10.88 1.61
CA ILE A 264 -5.01 -11.77 0.44
C ILE A 264 -3.62 -12.07 -0.11
N ALA A 265 -2.79 -11.03 -0.29
CA ALA A 265 -1.42 -11.19 -0.79
C ALA A 265 -0.56 -12.08 0.12
N ILE A 266 -0.64 -11.89 1.45
CA ILE A 266 0.06 -12.74 2.43
C ILE A 266 -0.43 -14.17 2.35
N GLY A 267 -1.75 -14.40 2.26
CA GLY A 267 -2.33 -15.72 2.11
C GLY A 267 -1.86 -16.42 0.84
N CYS A 268 -1.88 -15.73 -0.30
CA CYS A 268 -1.34 -16.24 -1.56
C CYS A 268 0.15 -16.60 -1.45
N GLY A 269 0.96 -15.72 -0.83
CA GLY A 269 2.37 -16.02 -0.58
C GLY A 269 2.55 -17.31 0.22
N LYS A 270 1.78 -17.48 1.29
CA LYS A 270 1.83 -18.67 2.15
C LYS A 270 1.50 -19.98 1.43
N ILE A 271 0.61 -19.97 0.43
CA ILE A 271 0.35 -21.16 -0.40
C ILE A 271 1.65 -21.62 -1.07
N PHE A 272 2.48 -20.71 -1.53
CA PHE A 272 3.78 -21.00 -2.14
C PHE A 272 4.92 -21.16 -1.12
N GLY A 273 4.64 -21.07 0.18
CA GLY A 273 5.66 -21.13 1.23
C GLY A 273 6.48 -19.85 1.36
N LEU A 274 5.94 -18.72 0.92
CA LEU A 274 6.55 -17.40 1.00
C LEU A 274 5.84 -16.54 2.07
N ASP A 275 6.58 -16.09 3.05
CA ASP A 275 6.09 -15.18 4.09
C ASP A 275 6.30 -13.73 3.66
N LEU A 276 5.20 -13.02 3.44
CA LEU A 276 5.22 -11.60 3.13
C LEU A 276 5.08 -10.76 4.39
N ALA A 277 5.63 -9.53 4.35
CA ALA A 277 5.57 -8.61 5.47
C ALA A 277 4.12 -8.19 5.79
N GLN A 278 3.80 -8.05 7.06
CA GLN A 278 2.50 -7.54 7.50
C GLN A 278 2.46 -6.01 7.39
N ASN A 279 1.45 -5.46 6.70
CA ASN A 279 1.26 -4.02 6.54
C ASN A 279 0.43 -3.36 7.64
N PHE A 280 -0.45 -4.10 8.30
CA PHE A 280 -1.39 -3.54 9.27
C PHE A 280 -1.36 -4.30 10.60
N LYS A 281 -1.42 -3.56 11.72
CA LYS A 281 -1.40 -4.10 13.09
C LYS A 281 -2.43 -3.37 13.96
N ALA A 282 -3.73 -3.52 13.66
CA ALA A 282 -4.82 -2.83 14.34
C ALA A 282 -4.54 -1.30 14.46
N PRO A 283 -4.46 -0.56 13.35
CA PRO A 283 -3.96 0.81 13.34
C PRO A 283 -4.82 1.79 14.13
N TYR A 284 -6.13 1.60 14.15
CA TYR A 284 -7.07 2.49 14.87
C TYR A 284 -7.12 2.24 16.38
N CYS A 285 -6.36 1.26 16.88
CA CYS A 285 -6.08 1.11 18.32
C CYS A 285 -4.90 1.96 18.80
N ALA A 286 -4.27 2.74 17.92
CA ALA A 286 -3.13 3.59 18.28
C ALA A 286 -3.54 4.74 19.20
N VAL A 287 -2.68 5.05 20.18
CA VAL A 287 -2.90 6.14 21.15
C VAL A 287 -2.11 7.40 20.82
N SER A 288 -1.42 7.40 19.68
CA SER A 288 -0.71 8.56 19.14
C SER A 288 -0.42 8.38 17.63
N ILE A 289 -0.21 9.49 16.91
CA ILE A 289 0.13 9.46 15.47
C ILE A 289 1.44 8.69 15.20
N THR A 290 2.43 8.81 16.09
CA THR A 290 3.66 8.00 15.96
C THR A 290 3.37 6.50 16.06
N GLU A 291 2.46 6.09 16.92
CA GLU A 291 2.06 4.70 17.05
C GLU A 291 1.19 4.27 15.87
N PHE A 292 0.28 5.12 15.38
CA PHE A 292 -0.51 4.87 14.18
C PHE A 292 0.40 4.48 13.00
N TRP A 293 1.45 5.22 12.70
CA TRP A 293 2.39 4.93 11.62
C TRP A 293 3.29 3.69 11.87
N ARG A 294 3.37 3.20 13.08
CA ARG A 294 3.99 1.89 13.38
C ARG A 294 3.04 0.72 13.12
N ARG A 295 1.76 1.01 12.94
CA ARG A 295 0.67 0.03 12.74
C ARG A 295 0.05 0.11 11.35
N TRP A 296 0.10 1.28 10.71
CA TRP A 296 -0.41 1.56 9.37
C TRP A 296 0.71 1.49 8.33
N HIS A 297 0.45 0.75 7.24
CA HIS A 297 1.36 0.61 6.09
C HIS A 297 2.82 0.41 6.51
N VAL A 298 3.06 -0.59 7.37
CA VAL A 298 4.33 -0.81 8.09
C VAL A 298 5.50 -0.98 7.14
N SER A 299 5.30 -1.62 5.97
CA SER A 299 6.34 -1.80 4.97
C SER A 299 6.81 -0.47 4.37
N LEU A 300 5.88 0.47 4.05
CA LEU A 300 6.21 1.81 3.58
C LEU A 300 6.88 2.64 4.68
N SER A 301 6.30 2.67 5.88
CA SER A 301 6.83 3.42 7.01
C SER A 301 8.26 3.01 7.37
N SER A 302 8.54 1.70 7.35
CA SER A 302 9.89 1.17 7.57
C SER A 302 10.83 1.52 6.41
N TRP A 303 10.33 1.51 5.17
CA TRP A 303 11.12 1.90 4.00
C TRP A 303 11.53 3.38 4.07
N LEU A 304 10.58 4.27 4.32
CA LEU A 304 10.85 5.71 4.46
C LEU A 304 11.79 6.01 5.63
N ARG A 305 11.66 5.29 6.75
CA ARG A 305 12.60 5.40 7.87
C ARG A 305 14.03 5.02 7.44
N ASP A 306 14.22 3.87 6.78
CA ASP A 306 15.54 3.29 6.53
C ASP A 306 16.29 3.94 5.36
N TYR A 307 15.54 4.46 4.37
CA TYR A 307 16.12 5.01 3.14
C TYR A 307 15.96 6.53 3.00
N LEU A 308 15.12 7.16 3.81
CA LEU A 308 14.98 8.62 3.80
C LEU A 308 15.28 9.25 5.17
N TYR A 309 14.59 8.85 6.24
CA TYR A 309 14.73 9.48 7.55
C TYR A 309 16.13 9.31 8.17
N ILE A 310 16.65 8.08 8.18
CA ILE A 310 17.99 7.79 8.73
C ILE A 310 19.09 8.48 7.93
N PRO A 311 19.11 8.45 6.59
CA PRO A 311 20.08 9.20 5.79
C PRO A 311 20.04 10.71 5.99
N LEU A 312 18.87 11.32 6.26
CA LEU A 312 18.75 12.74 6.62
C LEU A 312 19.33 13.09 8.01
N GLY A 313 19.84 12.09 8.75
CA GLY A 313 20.40 12.23 10.09
C GLY A 313 19.51 11.71 11.21
N GLY A 314 18.29 11.29 10.92
CA GLY A 314 17.36 10.70 11.89
C GLY A 314 17.11 11.63 13.08
N ASN A 315 17.23 11.08 14.30
CA ASN A 315 17.06 11.80 15.57
C ASN A 315 18.40 12.17 16.26
N ARG A 316 19.55 11.93 15.61
CA ARG A 316 20.88 12.08 16.23
C ARG A 316 21.33 13.54 16.43
N LYS A 317 20.75 14.47 15.68
CA LYS A 317 21.13 15.90 15.65
C LYS A 317 20.17 16.80 16.44
N GLY A 318 19.58 16.30 17.52
CA GLY A 318 18.68 17.07 18.38
C GLY A 318 17.21 17.11 17.90
N ILE A 319 16.34 17.72 18.72
CA ILE A 319 14.88 17.72 18.50
C ILE A 319 14.47 18.53 17.26
N ALA A 320 15.08 19.68 17.03
CA ALA A 320 14.74 20.52 15.88
C ALA A 320 15.00 19.77 14.56
N ARG A 321 16.14 19.12 14.41
CA ARG A 321 16.47 18.33 13.23
C ARG A 321 15.56 17.12 13.09
N LYS A 322 15.20 16.47 14.20
CA LYS A 322 14.20 15.40 14.23
C LYS A 322 12.86 15.87 13.67
N CYS A 323 12.35 17.03 14.10
CA CYS A 323 11.09 17.59 13.64
C CYS A 323 11.14 17.90 12.14
N ILE A 324 12.18 18.58 11.67
CA ILE A 324 12.37 18.89 10.24
C ILE A 324 12.41 17.61 9.41
N ASN A 325 13.22 16.62 9.80
CA ASN A 325 13.31 15.35 9.09
C ASN A 325 11.94 14.63 9.04
N THR A 326 11.16 14.70 10.12
CA THR A 326 9.81 14.10 10.18
C THR A 326 8.88 14.77 9.16
N VAL A 327 8.83 16.10 9.12
CA VAL A 327 8.01 16.84 8.15
C VAL A 327 8.43 16.53 6.71
N ILE A 328 9.75 16.52 6.41
CA ILE A 328 10.25 16.17 5.07
C ILE A 328 9.81 14.76 4.66
N VAL A 329 9.92 13.78 5.55
CA VAL A 329 9.54 12.39 5.26
C VAL A 329 8.05 12.27 4.98
N PHE A 330 7.20 12.95 5.74
CA PHE A 330 5.76 12.92 5.52
C PHE A 330 5.33 13.71 4.27
N LEU A 331 5.98 14.83 3.96
CA LEU A 331 5.76 15.52 2.68
C LEU A 331 6.12 14.62 1.48
N VAL A 332 7.27 13.95 1.53
CA VAL A 332 7.66 12.99 0.48
C VAL A 332 6.68 11.82 0.41
N CYS A 333 6.18 11.34 1.56
CA CYS A 333 5.15 10.31 1.63
C CYS A 333 3.85 10.77 0.95
N GLY A 334 3.38 11.99 1.24
CA GLY A 334 2.20 12.57 0.61
C GLY A 334 2.37 12.72 -0.90
N MET A 335 3.45 13.32 -1.35
CA MET A 335 3.76 13.45 -2.78
C MET A 335 3.88 12.08 -3.48
N TRP A 336 4.41 11.06 -2.80
CA TRP A 336 4.46 9.72 -3.34
C TRP A 336 3.08 9.12 -3.60
N HIS A 337 2.04 9.51 -2.87
CA HIS A 337 0.67 9.03 -3.12
C HIS A 337 0.06 9.64 -4.38
N GLY A 338 0.31 10.91 -4.70
CA GLY A 338 -0.29 11.52 -5.88
C GLY A 338 0.31 12.89 -6.24
N ALA A 339 -0.01 13.39 -7.44
CA ALA A 339 0.46 14.67 -7.94
C ALA A 339 -0.33 15.89 -7.40
N GLY A 340 -1.50 15.68 -6.79
CA GLY A 340 -2.33 16.76 -6.25
C GLY A 340 -1.76 17.39 -4.98
N ILE A 341 -1.91 18.71 -4.83
CA ILE A 341 -1.47 19.45 -3.65
C ILE A 341 -2.14 18.91 -2.37
N HIS A 342 -3.37 18.40 -2.45
CA HIS A 342 -4.09 17.80 -1.32
C HIS A 342 -3.32 16.61 -0.71
N PHE A 343 -2.57 15.82 -1.49
CA PHE A 343 -1.69 14.79 -0.95
C PHE A 343 -0.50 15.37 -0.18
N ALA A 344 0.08 16.47 -0.65
CA ALA A 344 1.14 17.16 0.08
C ALA A 344 0.61 17.73 1.41
N VAL A 345 -0.61 18.30 1.42
CA VAL A 345 -1.30 18.77 2.63
C VAL A 345 -1.58 17.61 3.58
N TRP A 346 -2.08 16.47 3.09
CA TRP A 346 -2.25 15.26 3.90
C TRP A 346 -0.93 14.80 4.55
N GLY A 347 0.15 14.78 3.79
CA GLY A 347 1.47 14.46 4.33
C GLY A 347 1.93 15.49 5.37
N LEU A 348 1.75 16.77 5.10
CA LEU A 348 2.09 17.85 6.04
C LEU A 348 1.33 17.73 7.36
N LEU A 349 0.01 17.44 7.32
CA LEU A 349 -0.81 17.20 8.52
C LEU A 349 -0.22 16.08 9.38
N HIS A 350 0.05 14.92 8.78
CA HIS A 350 0.69 13.82 9.50
C HIS A 350 2.09 14.15 10.03
N GLY A 351 2.85 14.95 9.29
CA GLY A 351 4.14 15.49 9.73
C GLY A 351 3.99 16.36 10.97
N ILE A 352 3.05 17.33 10.95
CA ILE A 352 2.76 18.24 12.07
C ILE A 352 2.26 17.45 13.29
N TYR A 353 1.29 16.55 13.14
CA TYR A 353 0.79 15.70 14.23
C TYR A 353 1.92 14.88 14.87
N SER A 354 2.81 14.31 14.04
CA SER A 354 3.98 13.54 14.54
C SER A 354 4.98 14.41 15.29
N VAL A 355 5.15 15.67 14.88
CA VAL A 355 5.99 16.65 15.58
C VAL A 355 5.37 17.04 16.93
N ILE A 356 4.07 17.37 16.95
CA ILE A 356 3.34 17.69 18.18
C ILE A 356 3.43 16.51 19.16
N ASP A 357 3.15 15.28 18.72
CA ASP A 357 3.27 14.07 19.52
C ASP A 357 4.71 13.88 20.09
N ALA A 358 5.74 14.19 19.30
CA ALA A 358 7.12 14.13 19.77
C ALA A 358 7.47 15.19 20.81
N LEU A 359 6.93 16.41 20.68
CA LEU A 359 7.14 17.53 21.62
C LEU A 359 6.38 17.29 22.93
N VAL A 360 5.13 16.86 22.86
CA VAL A 360 4.30 16.49 24.04
C VAL A 360 4.98 15.40 24.87
N ARG A 361 5.47 14.35 24.20
CA ARG A 361 6.23 13.29 24.90
C ARG A 361 7.54 13.78 25.50
N LYS A 362 8.24 14.69 24.81
CA LYS A 362 9.46 15.31 25.39
C LYS A 362 9.17 16.14 26.62
N ALA A 363 8.01 16.82 26.66
CA ALA A 363 7.55 17.59 27.81
C ALA A 363 7.04 16.70 28.99
N GLY A 364 7.00 15.37 28.82
CA GLY A 364 6.49 14.43 29.83
C GLY A 364 4.97 14.40 29.94
N TRP A 365 4.24 15.07 29.06
CA TRP A 365 2.78 15.14 29.12
C TRP A 365 2.15 13.85 28.62
N LYS A 366 1.12 13.39 29.34
CA LYS A 366 0.26 12.26 28.94
C LYS A 366 -1.07 12.81 28.44
N ILE A 367 -1.40 12.55 27.16
CA ILE A 367 -2.70 12.94 26.60
C ILE A 367 -3.73 11.90 27.05
N ARG A 368 -4.70 12.33 27.90
CA ARG A 368 -5.87 11.51 28.23
C ARG A 368 -6.75 11.39 26.99
N GLY A 369 -7.28 10.20 26.70
CA GLY A 369 -8.09 9.98 25.50
C GLY A 369 -7.29 10.00 24.17
N GLY A 370 -5.97 9.81 24.24
CA GLY A 370 -5.07 9.87 23.07
C GLY A 370 -5.52 9.00 21.91
N ARG A 371 -6.21 7.88 22.17
CA ARG A 371 -6.78 7.03 21.12
C ARG A 371 -7.86 7.76 20.30
N LEU A 372 -8.82 8.39 20.98
CA LEU A 372 -9.89 9.14 20.30
C LEU A 372 -9.32 10.34 19.53
N LEU A 373 -8.41 11.09 20.15
CA LEU A 373 -7.75 12.22 19.48
C LEU A 373 -7.00 11.74 18.23
N THR A 374 -6.19 10.68 18.34
CA THR A 374 -5.46 10.11 17.20
C THR A 374 -6.42 9.65 16.09
N PHE A 375 -7.54 9.02 16.45
CA PHE A 375 -8.53 8.62 15.47
C PHE A 375 -9.15 9.82 14.75
N VAL A 376 -9.54 10.87 15.48
CA VAL A 376 -10.08 12.10 14.88
C VAL A 376 -9.06 12.79 13.98
N GLU A 377 -7.79 12.91 14.40
CA GLU A 377 -6.70 13.46 13.56
C GLU A 377 -6.55 12.68 12.25
N VAL A 378 -6.65 11.37 12.31
CA VAL A 378 -6.53 10.49 11.14
C VAL A 378 -7.77 10.61 10.24
N VAL A 379 -8.99 10.62 10.79
CA VAL A 379 -10.25 10.84 10.03
C VAL A 379 -10.18 12.17 9.27
N PHE A 380 -9.77 13.25 9.98
CA PHE A 380 -9.62 14.56 9.37
C PHE A 380 -8.59 14.57 8.22
N ALA A 381 -7.44 13.95 8.43
CA ALA A 381 -6.42 13.84 7.38
C ALA A 381 -6.90 13.03 6.16
N TRP A 382 -7.71 11.98 6.36
CA TRP A 382 -8.25 11.17 5.27
C TRP A 382 -9.19 11.95 4.34
N ILE A 383 -9.83 13.03 4.79
CA ILE A 383 -10.64 13.91 3.91
C ILE A 383 -9.75 14.48 2.79
N PHE A 384 -8.56 14.97 3.14
CA PHE A 384 -7.60 15.48 2.15
C PHE A 384 -7.07 14.39 1.22
N PHE A 385 -6.95 13.18 1.70
CA PHE A 385 -6.49 12.05 0.87
C PHE A 385 -7.57 11.62 -0.15
N ARG A 386 -8.86 11.67 0.22
CA ARG A 386 -9.97 11.24 -0.64
C ARG A 386 -10.39 12.28 -1.66
N ALA A 387 -10.33 13.54 -1.34
CA ALA A 387 -10.73 14.63 -2.22
C ALA A 387 -9.90 14.64 -3.51
N GLN A 388 -10.48 15.10 -4.61
CA GLN A 388 -9.79 15.18 -5.91
C GLN A 388 -8.91 16.45 -6.02
N SER A 389 -9.20 17.45 -5.19
CA SER A 389 -8.46 18.71 -5.14
C SER A 389 -8.42 19.27 -3.72
N LEU A 390 -7.47 20.21 -3.48
CA LEU A 390 -7.42 20.93 -2.21
C LEU A 390 -8.69 21.77 -1.98
N ARG A 391 -9.26 22.35 -3.05
CA ARG A 391 -10.50 23.12 -2.96
C ARG A 391 -11.66 22.25 -2.49
N GLU A 392 -11.82 21.07 -3.04
CA GLU A 392 -12.85 20.10 -2.61
C GLU A 392 -12.64 19.64 -1.17
N ALA A 393 -11.40 19.35 -0.75
CA ALA A 393 -11.10 18.99 0.63
C ALA A 393 -11.51 20.11 1.60
N LEU A 394 -11.17 21.37 1.27
CA LEU A 394 -11.53 22.53 2.10
C LEU A 394 -13.05 22.79 2.09
N SER A 395 -13.73 22.62 0.95
CA SER A 395 -15.20 22.72 0.86
C SER A 395 -15.88 21.65 1.70
N TYR A 396 -15.40 20.41 1.64
CA TYR A 396 -15.89 19.30 2.47
C TYR A 396 -15.75 19.61 3.97
N VAL A 397 -14.56 20.05 4.39
CA VAL A 397 -14.30 20.45 5.79
C VAL A 397 -15.19 21.63 6.18
N GLY A 398 -15.33 22.64 5.31
CA GLY A 398 -16.23 23.77 5.55
C GLY A 398 -17.67 23.32 5.75
N GLY A 399 -18.17 22.44 4.89
CA GLY A 399 -19.53 21.87 4.97
C GLY A 399 -19.82 21.17 6.30
N ILE A 400 -18.84 20.46 6.88
CA ILE A 400 -18.99 19.84 8.22
C ILE A 400 -19.43 20.86 9.29
N PHE A 401 -19.00 22.12 9.18
CA PHE A 401 -19.28 23.16 10.18
C PHE A 401 -20.43 24.09 9.78
N THR A 402 -20.79 24.18 8.49
CA THR A 402 -21.71 25.20 7.97
C THR A 402 -23.03 24.64 7.41
N ALA A 403 -23.09 23.36 7.04
CA ALA A 403 -24.26 22.77 6.38
C ALA A 403 -25.48 22.52 7.33
N GLY A 404 -25.29 22.69 8.65
CA GLY A 404 -26.32 22.38 9.63
C GLY A 404 -26.59 20.88 9.80
N ILE A 405 -27.65 20.54 10.54
CA ILE A 405 -28.09 19.16 10.75
C ILE A 405 -29.60 19.11 10.46
N HIS A 406 -30.02 18.27 9.52
CA HIS A 406 -31.38 18.19 9.01
C HIS A 406 -31.98 16.78 9.16
N PRO A 407 -32.34 16.36 10.41
CA PRO A 407 -32.83 15.00 10.69
C PRO A 407 -34.07 14.62 9.88
N GLU A 408 -34.88 15.58 9.51
CA GLU A 408 -36.07 15.38 8.70
C GLU A 408 -35.79 14.82 7.30
N LYS A 409 -34.56 15.03 6.77
CA LYS A 409 -34.13 14.57 5.46
C LYS A 409 -33.30 13.27 5.50
N TRP A 410 -32.93 12.80 6.70
CA TRP A 410 -31.97 11.68 6.80
C TRP A 410 -32.44 10.40 6.14
N ARG A 411 -33.76 10.11 6.18
CA ARG A 411 -34.32 8.92 5.53
C ARG A 411 -34.20 9.03 4.00
N GLU A 412 -34.59 10.14 3.43
CA GLU A 412 -34.47 10.41 1.99
C GLU A 412 -33.00 10.37 1.53
N THR A 413 -32.12 11.00 2.30
CA THR A 413 -30.68 10.98 2.03
C THR A 413 -30.09 9.57 2.14
N ALA A 414 -30.50 8.76 3.12
CA ALA A 414 -30.05 7.38 3.26
C ALA A 414 -30.46 6.52 2.04
N GLU A 415 -31.69 6.69 1.55
CA GLU A 415 -32.17 6.03 0.34
C GLU A 415 -31.37 6.49 -0.90
N ALA A 416 -31.09 7.79 -1.02
CA ALA A 416 -30.29 8.36 -2.11
C ALA A 416 -28.86 7.82 -2.14
N VAL A 417 -28.19 7.66 -0.98
CA VAL A 417 -26.84 7.08 -0.88
C VAL A 417 -26.83 5.55 -0.77
N GLN A 418 -27.99 4.91 -1.07
CA GLN A 418 -28.16 3.46 -1.12
C GLN A 418 -27.92 2.75 0.23
N ILE A 419 -28.25 3.41 1.34
CA ILE A 419 -28.24 2.80 2.68
C ILE A 419 -29.67 2.44 3.07
N GLY A 420 -30.16 1.28 2.61
CA GLY A 420 -31.38 0.67 3.14
C GLY A 420 -31.16 0.03 4.52
N GLY A 421 -32.25 -0.46 5.15
CA GLY A 421 -32.15 -1.05 6.48
C GLY A 421 -31.21 -2.26 6.56
N VAL A 422 -31.20 -3.11 5.55
CA VAL A 422 -30.30 -4.27 5.48
C VAL A 422 -28.85 -3.83 5.24
N GLU A 423 -28.62 -2.89 4.32
CA GLU A 423 -27.30 -2.32 4.05
C GLU A 423 -26.70 -1.68 5.30
N ALA A 424 -27.48 -0.86 6.01
CA ALA A 424 -27.06 -0.24 7.27
C ALA A 424 -26.63 -1.30 8.29
N LEU A 425 -27.43 -2.37 8.45
CA LEU A 425 -27.13 -3.46 9.36
C LEU A 425 -25.82 -4.16 8.99
N VAL A 426 -25.62 -4.50 7.71
CA VAL A 426 -24.39 -5.17 7.22
C VAL A 426 -23.17 -4.27 7.41
N ILE A 427 -23.28 -2.96 7.12
CA ILE A 427 -22.22 -1.98 7.35
C ILE A 427 -21.84 -1.94 8.83
N VAL A 428 -22.81 -1.75 9.72
CA VAL A 428 -22.58 -1.63 11.17
C VAL A 428 -21.98 -2.93 11.72
N CYS A 429 -22.56 -4.08 11.39
CA CYS A 429 -22.03 -5.38 11.82
C CYS A 429 -20.62 -5.64 11.25
N GLY A 430 -20.38 -5.34 9.98
CA GLY A 430 -19.08 -5.52 9.34
C GLY A 430 -17.99 -4.68 10.02
N ILE A 431 -18.26 -3.39 10.25
CA ILE A 431 -17.36 -2.48 10.95
C ILE A 431 -17.13 -2.96 12.39
N ALA A 432 -18.19 -3.33 13.10
CA ALA A 432 -18.11 -3.83 14.50
C ALA A 432 -17.24 -5.09 14.58
N VAL A 433 -17.39 -6.03 13.65
CA VAL A 433 -16.55 -7.24 13.58
C VAL A 433 -15.09 -6.87 13.36
N VAL A 434 -14.78 -5.98 12.40
CA VAL A 434 -13.39 -5.57 12.12
C VAL A 434 -12.78 -4.90 13.35
N LEU A 435 -13.45 -3.94 13.97
CA LEU A 435 -12.95 -3.22 15.14
C LEU A 435 -12.80 -4.14 16.37
N SER A 436 -13.75 -5.06 16.60
CA SER A 436 -13.66 -6.02 17.72
C SER A 436 -12.49 -7.00 17.54
N ILE A 437 -12.27 -7.46 16.31
CA ILE A 437 -11.11 -8.32 16.00
C ILE A 437 -9.81 -7.53 16.16
N ASP A 438 -9.77 -6.28 15.74
CA ASP A 438 -8.59 -5.41 15.94
C ASP A 438 -8.28 -5.19 17.42
N GLU A 439 -9.28 -4.98 18.27
CA GLU A 439 -9.10 -4.90 19.71
C GLU A 439 -8.53 -6.21 20.29
N LEU A 440 -9.08 -7.35 19.88
CA LEU A 440 -8.59 -8.64 20.29
C LEU A 440 -7.14 -8.88 19.85
N CYS A 441 -6.83 -8.50 18.61
CA CYS A 441 -5.47 -8.57 18.05
C CYS A 441 -4.50 -7.67 18.82
N ASN A 442 -4.94 -6.46 19.15
CA ASN A 442 -4.15 -5.49 19.93
C ASN A 442 -3.88 -6.02 21.35
N ALA A 443 -4.90 -6.51 22.04
CA ALA A 443 -4.78 -7.06 23.37
C ALA A 443 -3.87 -8.31 23.43
N ARG A 444 -3.96 -9.18 22.42
CA ARG A 444 -3.17 -10.42 22.32
C ARG A 444 -1.81 -10.23 21.63
N LYS A 445 -1.54 -9.05 21.05
CA LYS A 445 -0.35 -8.76 20.22
C LYS A 445 -0.15 -9.76 19.07
N LEU A 446 -1.25 -10.23 18.49
CA LEU A 446 -1.30 -11.19 17.38
C LEU A 446 -2.18 -10.63 16.27
N ASN A 447 -2.04 -11.16 15.06
CA ASN A 447 -3.00 -10.87 13.98
C ASN A 447 -4.14 -11.91 13.97
N MET A 448 -5.26 -11.56 13.33
CA MET A 448 -6.47 -12.39 13.28
C MET A 448 -6.18 -13.81 12.77
N PRO A 449 -5.49 -14.02 11.64
CA PRO A 449 -5.22 -15.38 11.16
C PRO A 449 -4.41 -16.22 12.15
N VAL A 450 -3.47 -15.62 12.85
CA VAL A 450 -2.69 -16.34 13.89
C VAL A 450 -3.55 -16.66 15.11
N LEU A 451 -4.48 -15.76 15.50
CA LEU A 451 -5.43 -16.03 16.57
C LEU A 451 -6.32 -17.23 16.25
N VAL A 452 -6.81 -17.31 15.00
CA VAL A 452 -7.66 -18.43 14.54
C VAL A 452 -6.88 -19.74 14.54
N GLN A 453 -5.62 -19.73 14.10
CA GLN A 453 -4.79 -20.95 14.08
C GLN A 453 -4.49 -21.53 15.48
N LYS A 454 -4.57 -20.71 16.52
CA LYS A 454 -4.41 -21.15 17.92
C LYS A 454 -5.68 -21.77 18.51
N LYS A 455 -6.81 -21.75 17.80
CA LYS A 455 -8.07 -22.36 18.24
C LYS A 455 -8.13 -23.84 17.87
N GLU A 456 -8.97 -24.58 18.60
CA GLU A 456 -9.29 -25.96 18.26
C GLU A 456 -9.85 -26.09 16.85
N ASN A 457 -9.70 -27.25 16.25
CA ASN A 457 -10.11 -27.51 14.87
C ASN A 457 -11.58 -27.17 14.62
N ALA A 458 -12.48 -27.57 15.52
CA ALA A 458 -13.92 -27.30 15.36
C ALA A 458 -14.22 -25.80 15.31
N VAL A 459 -13.64 -25.01 16.20
CA VAL A 459 -13.80 -23.54 16.24
C VAL A 459 -13.19 -22.90 15.00
N ARG A 460 -12.03 -23.38 14.55
CA ARG A 460 -11.36 -22.89 13.35
C ARG A 460 -12.19 -23.14 12.10
N TYR A 461 -12.75 -24.33 11.93
CA TYR A 461 -13.64 -24.64 10.80
C TYR A 461 -14.94 -23.83 10.88
N LEU A 462 -15.52 -23.66 12.05
CA LEU A 462 -16.70 -22.81 12.24
C LEU A 462 -16.41 -21.36 11.75
N ILE A 463 -15.26 -20.78 12.14
CA ILE A 463 -14.86 -19.44 11.67
C ILE A 463 -14.70 -19.42 10.14
N PHE A 464 -14.12 -20.46 9.53
CA PHE A 464 -14.01 -20.55 8.07
C PHE A 464 -15.37 -20.56 7.40
N TYR A 465 -16.30 -21.41 7.86
CA TYR A 465 -17.65 -21.45 7.30
C TYR A 465 -18.39 -20.12 7.48
N LEU A 466 -18.27 -19.48 8.64
CA LEU A 466 -18.91 -18.17 8.88
C LEU A 466 -18.33 -17.10 7.93
N LEU A 467 -17.02 -17.05 7.71
CA LEU A 467 -16.41 -16.11 6.77
C LEU A 467 -16.82 -16.39 5.33
N VAL A 468 -16.85 -17.67 4.91
CA VAL A 468 -17.29 -18.06 3.58
C VAL A 468 -18.75 -17.66 3.37
N ILE A 469 -19.64 -18.00 4.29
CA ILE A 469 -21.06 -17.64 4.23
C ILE A 469 -21.23 -16.11 4.20
N ALA A 470 -20.51 -15.39 5.06
CA ALA A 470 -20.59 -13.93 5.08
C ALA A 470 -20.13 -13.31 3.73
N ILE A 471 -19.08 -13.82 3.12
CA ILE A 471 -18.61 -13.36 1.81
C ILE A 471 -19.63 -13.68 0.72
N PHE A 472 -20.22 -14.89 0.73
CA PHE A 472 -21.18 -15.28 -0.29
C PHE A 472 -22.53 -14.57 -0.17
N ILE A 473 -23.01 -14.29 1.05
CA ILE A 473 -24.31 -13.63 1.26
C ILE A 473 -24.19 -12.11 1.19
N PHE A 474 -23.15 -11.54 1.80
CA PHE A 474 -23.02 -10.09 1.99
C PHE A 474 -21.92 -9.45 1.14
N GLY A 475 -21.14 -10.22 0.40
CA GLY A 475 -20.09 -9.67 -0.48
C GLY A 475 -20.69 -8.93 -1.68
N MET A 476 -20.02 -7.86 -2.11
CA MET A 476 -20.40 -7.10 -3.30
C MET A 476 -19.78 -7.77 -4.53
N TYR A 477 -20.61 -8.39 -5.37
CA TYR A 477 -20.22 -9.04 -6.64
C TYR A 477 -21.46 -9.34 -7.51
N GLY A 478 -21.25 -9.76 -8.74
CA GLY A 478 -22.32 -10.22 -9.64
C GLY A 478 -22.57 -9.31 -10.84
N PRO A 479 -23.59 -9.63 -11.68
CA PRO A 479 -23.99 -8.80 -12.81
C PRO A 479 -24.45 -7.41 -12.34
N GLY A 480 -23.96 -6.37 -12.98
CA GLY A 480 -24.28 -4.99 -12.60
C GLY A 480 -23.41 -4.38 -11.51
N TYR A 481 -22.58 -5.16 -10.83
CA TYR A 481 -21.56 -4.63 -9.93
C TYR A 481 -20.25 -4.40 -10.68
N HIS A 482 -19.86 -3.15 -10.79
CA HIS A 482 -18.51 -2.79 -11.23
C HIS A 482 -17.61 -2.82 -9.99
N ALA A 483 -16.79 -3.88 -9.90
CA ALA A 483 -15.82 -3.99 -8.80
C ALA A 483 -14.99 -2.71 -8.71
N GLU A 484 -15.12 -2.00 -7.60
CA GLU A 484 -14.26 -0.86 -7.32
C GLU A 484 -12.80 -1.34 -7.35
N GLN A 485 -11.97 -0.65 -8.13
CA GLN A 485 -10.55 -0.91 -8.13
C GLN A 485 -10.03 -0.66 -6.71
N PHE A 486 -9.06 -1.45 -6.28
CA PHE A 486 -8.41 -1.17 -5.01
C PHE A 486 -7.98 0.30 -4.97
N ILE A 487 -8.24 0.99 -3.86
CA ILE A 487 -7.99 2.44 -3.71
C ILE A 487 -6.58 2.80 -4.20
N TYR A 488 -5.58 1.98 -3.90
CA TYR A 488 -4.19 2.21 -4.33
C TYR A 488 -3.91 1.91 -5.82
N MET A 489 -4.88 1.48 -6.60
CA MET A 489 -4.78 1.42 -8.07
C MET A 489 -5.24 2.71 -8.74
N GLN A 490 -5.87 3.60 -7.98
CA GLN A 490 -6.43 4.86 -8.50
C GLN A 490 -5.41 6.01 -8.46
N PHE A 491 -4.27 5.82 -7.78
CA PHE A 491 -3.24 6.85 -7.55
C PHE A 491 -1.93 6.58 -8.26
#